data_74b61eb9f9e08cfd770f57635b9037cb
#
_entry.id   74b61eb9f9e08cfd770f57635b9037cb
#
_cell.length_a   1.000
_cell.length_b   1.000
_cell.length_c   1.000
_cell.angle_alpha   90.00
_cell.angle_beta   90.00
_cell.angle_gamma   90.00
#
_symmetry.space_group_name_H-M   'P 1'
#
loop_
_entity.id
_entity.type
_entity.pdbx_description
1 polymer ?
#
loop_
_entity_poly.entity_id
_entity_poly.type
_entity_poly.pdbx_seq_one_letter_code
_entity_poly.pdbx_strand_id
1 'polypeptide(L)'
;MRILHVSNFGDKHNGRLYWNQCFKISNGFIRNGHNVYNFSDRDRSRSSIFNKFKNNESVQNELIQTIENFNPNLIVLGHADRINIETLSKIRAKKDIKVIEWNVDNFYLDNTANKLLNRSKYLDGIFSTTAGEKISECVSDNFISFFP
;
A
#
# COMPACT_ATOMS: atom_id res chain seq x y z
N MET A 1 7.71 15.48 -5.60
CA MET A 1 6.27 15.23 -5.36
C MET A 1 6.05 14.81 -3.90
N ARG A 2 4.80 14.85 -3.42
CA ARG A 2 4.41 14.29 -2.12
C ARG A 2 3.97 12.85 -2.30
N ILE A 3 4.59 11.93 -1.54
CA ILE A 3 4.33 10.49 -1.60
C ILE A 3 3.84 10.01 -0.25
N LEU A 4 2.66 9.40 -0.20
CA LEU A 4 2.14 8.71 0.97
C LEU A 4 2.44 7.22 0.83
N HIS A 5 3.37 6.70 1.63
CA HIS A 5 3.72 5.29 1.62
C HIS A 5 2.98 4.56 2.74
N VAL A 6 2.01 3.75 2.38
CA VAL A 6 1.16 2.95 3.28
C VAL A 6 1.70 1.54 3.33
N SER A 7 2.26 1.14 4.46
CA SER A 7 2.88 -0.18 4.62
C SER A 7 3.06 -0.54 6.10
N ASN A 8 3.52 -1.75 6.38
CA ASN A 8 3.88 -2.16 7.73
C ASN A 8 5.28 -1.67 8.10
N PHE A 9 5.39 -0.50 8.72
CA PHE A 9 6.68 0.04 9.17
C PHE A 9 7.16 -0.55 10.49
N GLY A 10 6.25 -1.12 11.28
CA GLY A 10 6.61 -1.82 12.51
C GLY A 10 7.12 -0.91 13.61
N ASP A 11 6.52 0.28 13.77
CA ASP A 11 6.91 1.27 14.77
C ASP A 11 6.84 0.68 16.19
N LYS A 12 5.90 -0.25 16.44
CA LYS A 12 5.72 -0.95 17.72
C LYS A 12 6.69 -2.11 17.94
N HIS A 13 7.61 -2.33 17.03
CA HIS A 13 8.60 -3.42 17.13
C HIS A 13 9.99 -2.92 17.58
N ASN A 14 10.09 -1.74 18.18
CA ASN A 14 11.32 -1.19 18.79
C ASN A 14 12.53 -1.27 17.85
N GLY A 15 12.36 -0.88 16.60
CA GLY A 15 13.42 -0.87 15.59
C GLY A 15 13.68 -2.21 14.89
N ARG A 16 13.08 -3.31 15.32
CA ARG A 16 13.29 -4.65 14.73
C ARG A 16 13.03 -4.70 13.24
N LEU A 17 12.05 -3.91 12.74
CA LEU A 17 11.67 -3.88 11.32
C LEU A 17 12.32 -2.72 10.55
N TYR A 18 13.27 -2.00 11.13
CA TYR A 18 13.94 -0.85 10.50
C TYR A 18 14.60 -1.21 9.16
N TRP A 19 15.14 -2.42 9.03
CA TRP A 19 15.83 -2.88 7.82
C TRP A 19 14.90 -3.49 6.77
N ASN A 20 13.60 -3.46 6.98
CA ASN A 20 12.65 -4.03 6.03
C ASN A 20 12.54 -3.16 4.76
N GLN A 21 11.90 -3.73 3.72
CA GLN A 21 11.76 -3.11 2.41
C GLN A 21 11.00 -1.79 2.45
N CYS A 22 10.03 -1.62 3.36
CA CYS A 22 9.23 -0.41 3.47
C CYS A 22 10.11 0.83 3.70
N PHE A 23 11.04 0.76 4.66
CA PHE A 23 11.98 1.85 4.93
C PHE A 23 12.96 2.08 3.78
N LYS A 24 13.44 1.00 3.14
CA LYS A 24 14.35 1.12 1.98
C LYS A 24 13.68 1.84 0.82
N ILE A 25 12.43 1.50 0.50
CA ILE A 25 11.65 2.14 -0.57
C ILE A 25 11.39 3.62 -0.21
N SER A 26 10.95 3.92 1.03
CA SER A 26 10.76 5.30 1.47
C SER A 26 12.05 6.13 1.37
N ASN A 27 13.17 5.57 1.82
CA ASN A 27 14.47 6.21 1.71
C ASN A 27 14.91 6.43 0.26
N GLY A 28 14.57 5.50 -0.63
CA GLY A 28 14.79 5.66 -2.07
C GLY A 28 14.05 6.87 -2.62
N PHE A 29 12.78 7.05 -2.29
CA PHE A 29 12.00 8.23 -2.68
C PHE A 29 12.58 9.54 -2.10
N ILE A 30 12.96 9.54 -0.82
CA ILE A 30 13.56 10.72 -0.18
C ILE A 30 14.86 11.13 -0.87
N ARG A 31 15.74 10.16 -1.17
CA ARG A 31 17.01 10.41 -1.87
C ARG A 31 16.80 10.96 -3.28
N ASN A 32 15.67 10.63 -3.92
CA ASN A 32 15.26 11.20 -5.21
C ASN A 32 14.52 12.55 -5.08
N GLY A 33 14.57 13.21 -3.92
CA GLY A 33 14.03 14.55 -3.71
C GLY A 33 12.52 14.61 -3.53
N HIS A 34 11.88 13.52 -3.09
CA HIS A 34 10.45 13.48 -2.81
C HIS A 34 10.17 13.68 -1.31
N ASN A 35 9.04 14.31 -0.99
CA ASN A 35 8.53 14.40 0.37
C ASN A 35 7.71 13.14 0.68
N VAL A 36 8.16 12.34 1.62
CA VAL A 36 7.53 11.05 1.94
C VAL A 36 6.90 11.10 3.32
N TYR A 37 5.64 10.71 3.40
CA TYR A 37 4.95 10.44 4.67
C TYR A 37 4.71 8.92 4.80
N ASN A 38 5.22 8.32 5.86
CA ASN A 38 5.05 6.90 6.15
C ASN A 38 3.81 6.67 7.01
N PHE A 39 2.89 5.85 6.52
CA PHE A 39 1.67 5.47 7.22
C PHE A 39 1.71 3.98 7.54
N SER A 40 1.90 3.61 8.82
CA SER A 40 1.93 2.21 9.25
C SER A 40 0.52 1.71 9.53
N ASP A 41 -0.07 0.97 8.58
CA ASP A 41 -1.42 0.43 8.69
C ASP A 41 -1.59 -0.56 9.84
N ARG A 42 -0.60 -1.45 10.03
CA ARG A 42 -0.64 -2.47 11.09
C ARG A 42 -0.43 -1.92 12.47
N ASP A 43 0.46 -0.93 12.65
CA ASP A 43 0.70 -0.32 13.95
C ASP A 43 -0.51 0.49 14.42
N ARG A 44 -1.15 1.20 13.50
CA ARG A 44 -2.39 1.94 13.76
C ARG A 44 -3.56 1.01 14.07
N SER A 45 -3.69 -0.10 13.35
CA SER A 45 -4.67 -1.15 13.65
C SER A 45 -4.52 -1.74 15.06
N ARG A 46 -3.30 -1.85 15.56
CA ARG A 46 -2.99 -2.39 16.90
C ARG A 46 -3.12 -1.36 18.03
N SER A 47 -3.24 -0.08 17.71
CA SER A 47 -3.30 0.98 18.73
C SER A 47 -4.64 1.07 19.43
N SER A 48 -5.71 0.49 18.88
CA SER A 48 -7.04 0.49 19.46
C SER A 48 -7.61 -0.91 19.62
N ILE A 49 -8.02 -1.26 20.83
CA ILE A 49 -8.72 -2.52 21.13
C ILE A 49 -10.03 -2.59 20.33
N PHE A 50 -10.67 -1.45 20.08
CA PHE A 50 -11.91 -1.35 19.31
C PHE A 50 -11.75 -1.64 17.82
N ASN A 51 -10.55 -1.54 17.25
CA ASN A 51 -10.29 -1.84 15.85
C ASN A 51 -10.48 -3.34 15.50
N LYS A 52 -10.32 -4.23 16.48
CA LYS A 52 -10.59 -5.66 16.29
C LYS A 52 -12.07 -5.95 16.04
N PHE A 53 -12.97 -5.14 16.61
CA PHE A 53 -14.42 -5.32 16.51
C PHE A 53 -15.06 -4.54 15.37
N LYS A 54 -14.39 -3.51 14.81
CA LYS A 54 -14.93 -2.60 13.79
C LYS A 54 -14.18 -2.64 12.46
N ASN A 55 -13.70 -3.80 12.01
CA ASN A 55 -13.04 -3.99 10.70
C ASN A 55 -11.97 -2.93 10.38
N ASN A 56 -11.19 -2.51 11.37
CA ASN A 56 -10.18 -1.46 11.24
C ASN A 56 -10.73 -0.09 10.78
N GLU A 57 -11.99 0.24 11.06
CA GLU A 57 -12.62 1.49 10.62
C GLU A 57 -11.82 2.74 11.03
N SER A 58 -11.24 2.74 12.23
CA SER A 58 -10.36 3.81 12.69
C SER A 58 -9.16 4.02 11.78
N VAL A 59 -8.54 2.94 11.30
CA VAL A 59 -7.39 3.01 10.39
C VAL A 59 -7.80 3.59 9.03
N GLN A 60 -8.99 3.23 8.53
CA GLN A 60 -9.52 3.76 7.27
C GLN A 60 -9.75 5.27 7.37
N ASN A 61 -10.41 5.71 8.42
CA ASN A 61 -10.69 7.13 8.65
C ASN A 61 -9.41 7.93 8.82
N GLU A 62 -8.44 7.41 9.56
CA GLU A 62 -7.14 8.05 9.76
C GLU A 62 -6.35 8.15 8.45
N LEU A 63 -6.41 7.13 7.59
CA LEU A 63 -5.80 7.18 6.27
C LEU A 63 -6.43 8.28 5.39
N ILE A 64 -7.76 8.35 5.34
CA ILE A 64 -8.47 9.39 4.57
C ILE A 64 -8.10 10.78 5.08
N GLN A 65 -8.09 10.98 6.40
CA GLN A 65 -7.66 12.25 7.02
C GLN A 65 -6.22 12.60 6.67
N THR A 66 -5.32 11.59 6.67
CA THR A 66 -3.92 11.79 6.28
C THR A 66 -3.82 12.22 4.81
N ILE A 67 -4.61 11.59 3.93
CA ILE A 67 -4.65 11.98 2.51
C ILE A 67 -5.13 13.41 2.34
N GLU A 68 -6.15 13.84 3.06
CA GLU A 68 -6.69 15.20 3.01
C GLU A 68 -5.67 16.25 3.50
N ASN A 69 -5.00 15.96 4.61
CA ASN A 69 -4.03 16.88 5.20
C ASN A 69 -2.71 16.95 4.42
N PHE A 70 -2.17 15.79 4.03
CA PHE A 70 -0.88 15.71 3.34
C PHE A 70 -0.99 16.03 1.85
N ASN A 71 -2.16 15.80 1.26
CA ASN A 71 -2.47 16.01 -0.17
C ASN A 71 -1.41 15.38 -1.09
N PRO A 72 -1.25 14.03 -1.07
CA PRO A 72 -0.21 13.35 -1.85
C PRO A 72 -0.52 13.39 -3.35
N ASN A 73 0.54 13.38 -4.17
CA ASN A 73 0.43 13.16 -5.61
C ASN A 73 0.42 11.65 -5.93
N LEU A 74 1.06 10.86 -5.08
CA LEU A 74 1.21 9.42 -5.23
C LEU A 74 0.99 8.72 -3.89
N ILE A 75 0.16 7.68 -3.91
CA ILE A 75 0.03 6.71 -2.81
C ILE A 75 0.72 5.43 -3.23
N VAL A 76 1.63 4.96 -2.40
CA VAL A 76 2.35 3.70 -2.58
C VAL A 76 1.88 2.71 -1.53
N LEU A 77 1.25 1.63 -1.95
CA LEU A 77 0.78 0.57 -1.06
C LEU A 77 1.82 -0.56 -1.03
N GLY A 78 2.21 -0.98 0.17
CA GLY A 78 3.10 -2.12 0.36
C GLY A 78 2.64 -2.99 1.50
N HIS A 79 2.16 -4.21 1.23
CA HIS A 79 1.55 -5.05 2.27
C HIS A 79 0.51 -4.31 3.12
N ALA A 80 -0.26 -3.42 2.50
CA ALA A 80 -1.29 -2.60 3.15
C ALA A 80 -2.56 -3.42 3.44
N ASP A 81 -2.40 -4.50 4.23
CA ASP A 81 -3.43 -5.52 4.47
C ASP A 81 -4.62 -5.01 5.27
N ARG A 82 -4.44 -3.91 6.00
CA ARG A 82 -5.50 -3.34 6.82
C ARG A 82 -6.36 -2.34 6.08
N ILE A 83 -5.97 -1.98 4.85
CA ILE A 83 -6.74 -1.05 4.01
C ILE A 83 -7.74 -1.85 3.18
N ASN A 84 -9.02 -1.56 3.37
CA ASN A 84 -10.12 -2.25 2.71
C ASN A 84 -10.41 -1.67 1.31
N ILE A 85 -11.20 -2.43 0.54
CA ILE A 85 -11.56 -2.08 -0.84
C ILE A 85 -12.42 -0.81 -0.90
N GLU A 86 -13.29 -0.58 0.09
CA GLU A 86 -14.13 0.63 0.14
C GLU A 86 -13.28 1.89 0.26
N THR A 87 -12.22 1.83 1.08
CA THR A 87 -11.27 2.94 1.21
C THR A 87 -10.50 3.16 -0.08
N LEU A 88 -10.04 2.10 -0.75
CA LEU A 88 -9.38 2.21 -2.06
C LEU A 88 -10.32 2.82 -3.11
N SER A 89 -11.58 2.45 -3.11
CA SER A 89 -12.58 3.05 -3.99
C SER A 89 -12.76 4.55 -3.74
N LYS A 90 -12.83 4.97 -2.48
CA LYS A 90 -12.90 6.40 -2.11
C LYS A 90 -11.65 7.17 -2.55
N ILE A 91 -10.47 6.57 -2.42
CA ILE A 91 -9.20 7.17 -2.87
C ILE A 91 -9.21 7.30 -4.39
N ARG A 92 -9.63 6.26 -5.11
CA ARG A 92 -9.68 6.26 -6.59
C ARG A 92 -10.63 7.31 -7.15
N ALA A 93 -11.68 7.68 -6.43
CA ALA A 93 -12.59 8.75 -6.83
C ALA A 93 -11.90 10.13 -6.86
N LYS A 94 -10.77 10.30 -6.16
CA LYS A 94 -9.92 11.50 -6.19
C LYS A 94 -8.97 11.42 -7.40
N LYS A 95 -9.37 11.95 -8.55
CA LYS A 95 -8.70 11.77 -9.85
C LYS A 95 -7.24 12.26 -9.92
N ASP A 96 -6.85 13.17 -9.03
CA ASP A 96 -5.51 13.79 -9.03
C ASP A 96 -4.46 12.97 -8.27
N ILE A 97 -4.85 11.87 -7.64
CA ILE A 97 -3.95 11.01 -6.86
C ILE A 97 -3.71 9.71 -7.61
N LYS A 98 -2.45 9.40 -7.89
CA LYS A 98 -2.06 8.09 -8.41
C LYS A 98 -1.87 7.09 -7.28
N VAL A 99 -2.31 5.85 -7.51
CA VAL A 99 -2.19 4.76 -6.53
C VAL A 99 -1.47 3.58 -7.17
N ILE A 100 -0.34 3.20 -6.57
CA ILE A 100 0.42 2.02 -6.99
C ILE A 100 0.58 1.04 -5.82
N GLU A 101 0.74 -0.23 -6.14
CA GLU A 101 1.06 -1.27 -5.14
C GLU A 101 2.36 -1.96 -5.50
N TRP A 102 3.26 -2.16 -4.53
CA TRP A 102 4.38 -3.07 -4.67
C TRP A 102 4.13 -4.33 -3.85
N ASN A 103 4.46 -5.48 -4.45
CA ASN A 103 4.18 -6.78 -3.85
C ASN A 103 5.39 -7.70 -4.01
N VAL A 104 5.78 -8.34 -2.91
CA VAL A 104 6.87 -9.33 -2.85
C VAL A 104 6.37 -10.75 -2.58
N ASP A 105 5.06 -10.92 -2.43
CA ASP A 105 4.47 -12.23 -2.21
C ASP A 105 4.39 -13.02 -3.52
N ASN A 106 4.45 -14.32 -3.40
CA ASN A 106 4.40 -15.22 -4.54
C ASN A 106 2.97 -15.31 -5.14
N PHE A 107 2.79 -14.89 -6.40
CA PHE A 107 1.50 -14.93 -7.10
C PHE A 107 1.06 -16.32 -7.55
N TYR A 108 1.91 -17.31 -7.45
CA TYR A 108 1.51 -18.70 -7.68
C TYR A 108 0.65 -19.26 -6.52
N LEU A 109 0.49 -18.50 -5.42
CA LEU A 109 -0.44 -18.82 -4.34
C LEU A 109 -1.79 -18.15 -4.63
N ASP A 110 -2.85 -18.93 -4.73
CA ASP A 110 -4.20 -18.46 -5.10
C ASP A 110 -4.71 -17.31 -4.23
N ASN A 111 -4.45 -17.34 -2.94
CA ASN A 111 -4.85 -16.26 -2.03
C ASN A 111 -4.19 -14.92 -2.37
N THR A 112 -2.92 -14.94 -2.79
CA THR A 112 -2.17 -13.73 -3.16
C THR A 112 -2.69 -13.17 -4.49
N ALA A 113 -2.87 -14.03 -5.49
CA ALA A 113 -3.40 -13.65 -6.79
C ALA A 113 -4.81 -13.05 -6.68
N ASN A 114 -5.72 -13.73 -5.98
CA ASN A 114 -7.09 -13.27 -5.78
C ASN A 114 -7.17 -11.93 -5.03
N LYS A 115 -6.33 -11.73 -4.03
CA LYS A 115 -6.25 -10.45 -3.30
C LYS A 115 -5.84 -9.32 -4.23
N LEU A 116 -4.82 -9.56 -5.05
CA LEU A 116 -4.33 -8.56 -6.01
C LEU A 116 -5.38 -8.25 -7.07
N LEU A 117 -6.04 -9.26 -7.65
CA LEU A 117 -7.13 -9.09 -8.62
C LEU A 117 -8.24 -8.20 -8.08
N ASN A 118 -8.68 -8.44 -6.84
CA ASN A 118 -9.73 -7.64 -6.21
C ASN A 118 -9.33 -6.18 -5.98
N ARG A 119 -8.05 -5.89 -5.83
CA ARG A 119 -7.51 -4.54 -5.58
C ARG A 119 -7.13 -3.82 -6.87
N SER A 120 -6.72 -4.57 -7.90
CA SER A 120 -6.11 -4.03 -9.13
C SER A 120 -6.93 -2.94 -9.80
N LYS A 121 -8.25 -3.07 -9.83
CA LYS A 121 -9.17 -2.07 -10.42
C LYS A 121 -9.12 -0.69 -9.76
N TYR A 122 -8.54 -0.58 -8.57
CA TYR A 122 -8.36 0.68 -7.84
C TYR A 122 -6.94 1.23 -7.92
N LEU A 123 -6.04 0.53 -8.62
CA LEU A 123 -4.63 0.87 -8.74
C LEU A 123 -4.32 1.42 -10.13
N ASP A 124 -3.35 2.31 -10.23
CA ASP A 124 -2.79 2.79 -11.50
C ASP A 124 -1.61 1.93 -11.97
N GLY A 125 -1.00 1.16 -11.06
CA GLY A 125 0.09 0.25 -11.40
C GLY A 125 0.45 -0.70 -10.27
N ILE A 126 1.11 -1.79 -10.66
CA ILE A 126 1.56 -2.82 -9.72
C ILE A 126 3.03 -3.16 -10.03
N PHE A 127 3.83 -3.23 -8.99
CA PHE A 127 5.22 -3.66 -9.05
C PHE A 127 5.36 -4.98 -8.28
N SER A 128 5.90 -6.00 -8.93
CA SER A 128 6.00 -7.32 -8.35
C SER A 128 7.40 -7.92 -8.49
N THR A 129 7.83 -8.67 -7.48
CA THR A 129 9.03 -9.54 -7.56
C THR A 129 8.71 -10.91 -8.14
N THR A 130 7.45 -11.27 -8.38
CA THR A 130 7.07 -12.46 -9.13
C THR A 130 7.15 -12.14 -10.61
N ALA A 131 7.91 -12.96 -11.37
CA ALA A 131 8.03 -12.88 -12.83
C ALA A 131 7.17 -13.96 -13.52
N GLY A 132 6.98 -13.81 -14.83
CA GLY A 132 6.31 -14.81 -15.68
C GLY A 132 4.86 -14.51 -16.02
N GLU A 133 4.23 -15.46 -16.72
CA GLU A 133 2.88 -15.30 -17.30
C GLU A 133 1.79 -15.06 -16.28
N LYS A 134 1.94 -15.58 -15.06
CA LYS A 134 0.97 -15.40 -13.96
C LYS A 134 0.69 -13.93 -13.64
N ILE A 135 1.63 -13.03 -13.90
CA ILE A 135 1.42 -11.59 -13.71
C ILE A 135 0.39 -11.06 -14.70
N SER A 136 0.50 -11.44 -15.96
CA SER A 136 -0.44 -10.99 -17.02
C SER A 136 -1.83 -11.58 -16.84
N GLU A 137 -1.96 -12.77 -16.27
CA GLU A 137 -3.25 -13.38 -15.93
C GLU A 137 -3.94 -12.64 -14.77
N CYS A 138 -3.17 -12.09 -13.85
CA CYS A 138 -3.69 -11.45 -12.64
C CYS A 138 -4.21 -10.04 -12.87
N VAL A 139 -3.87 -9.36 -13.99
CA VAL A 139 -4.21 -7.94 -14.17
C VAL A 139 -4.38 -7.61 -15.66
N SER A 140 -5.61 -7.44 -16.10
CA SER A 140 -5.93 -7.22 -17.51
C SER A 140 -5.69 -5.79 -18.02
N ASP A 141 -5.81 -4.75 -17.19
CA ASP A 141 -5.93 -3.37 -17.65
C ASP A 141 -4.96 -2.37 -17.00
N ASN A 142 -4.10 -2.82 -16.08
CA ASN A 142 -3.21 -1.92 -15.33
C ASN A 142 -1.74 -2.14 -15.73
N PHE A 143 -0.95 -1.09 -15.57
CA PHE A 143 0.48 -1.21 -15.72
C PHE A 143 1.04 -2.16 -14.66
N ILE A 144 1.64 -3.27 -15.11
CA ILE A 144 2.42 -4.16 -14.25
C ILE A 144 3.88 -4.15 -14.67
N SER A 145 4.76 -4.06 -13.69
CA SER A 145 6.18 -4.20 -13.92
C SER A 145 6.81 -5.17 -12.92
N PHE A 146 7.65 -6.04 -13.44
CA PHE A 146 8.57 -6.80 -12.61
C PHE A 146 9.65 -5.85 -12.09
N PHE A 147 9.94 -5.95 -10.79
CA PHE A 147 11.14 -5.34 -10.23
C PHE A 147 11.82 -6.36 -9.30
N PRO A 148 13.13 -6.60 -9.49
CA PRO A 148 13.88 -7.60 -8.75
C PRO A 148 14.12 -7.25 -7.29
#